data_f6ca5fcf22dcb9feb1b4903754fe6b38
#
_entry.id   f6ca5fcf22dcb9feb1b4903754fe6b38
#
_cell.length_a   1.000
_cell.length_b   1.000
_cell.length_c   1.000
_cell.angle_alpha   90.00
_cell.angle_beta   90.00
_cell.angle_gamma   90.00
#
_symmetry.space_group_name_H-M   'P 1'
#
loop_
_entity.id
_entity.type
_entity.pdbx_description
1 polymer ?
#
loop_
_entity_poly.entity_id
_entity_poly.type
_entity_poly.pdbx_seq_one_letter_code
_entity_poly.pdbx_strand_id
1 'polypeptide(L)'
;VSQSVSQSVSQSVSQSVSQHNVTFSENDNLIIKGNNLIALASLLKRYEGKVKCIYIDPPYNTGNDSFKYNDRFNHSTWLTFMKNRLELAKKLLSDNGVITVQCDDREQAYLKVLMDEIFGRENFLNCVAVKMSENTGVKMNHAKNRFPKLKEYILIYTKPSFKEFIEIDKYKEEEWDSENNIFIENLTREQRNLLVKLEMKERNNEEDVVIGNNILKFAKKVPLSDKIKSFNFKNEEGLFKNSYRIIKTAGSSSLIKVVKKIKEIPKQDLAAAVSKKGVLFFYITDFNRGTKEPRLRVIFADSNIFKNPCDFWQDIKTSGAISEEGGVKFVNSKKPEKILYRLIKMITKPNDLILDFFLGSGTTAAVAHKMERRYIGIEQMDYIEDITVKRLKKVIDGEQTGISKTVNWQGGGSFVYCELKENGQELINAIISSDEKSIDEIKEKIFSDDRIVPYITKQELKKVDKDFFDLKFEEKKKGLIDLVDKNKLYVNYSDINNEEYDISKEEKQFNDSFYKDVK
;
A
#
# COMPACT_ATOMS: atom_id res chain seq x y z
N VAL A 1 8.04 29.35 -4.47
CA VAL A 1 8.61 28.72 -3.29
C VAL A 1 7.90 29.23 -2.06
N SER A 2 7.05 28.49 -1.51
CA SER A 2 6.53 28.79 -0.19
C SER A 2 7.10 27.81 0.82
N GLN A 3 7.60 28.35 1.87
CA GLN A 3 8.16 27.63 2.98
C GLN A 3 7.14 26.84 3.76
N SER A 4 7.68 25.85 4.44
CA SER A 4 7.10 25.11 5.55
C SER A 4 6.11 25.88 6.38
N VAL A 5 5.03 25.24 6.69
CA VAL A 5 4.10 25.74 7.67
C VAL A 5 4.44 25.12 9.00
N SER A 6 5.19 25.84 9.80
CA SER A 6 5.23 25.62 11.23
C SER A 6 3.94 26.16 11.86
N GLN A 7 3.60 25.70 13.02
CA GLN A 7 2.41 25.83 13.87
C GLN A 7 1.65 27.18 13.94
N SER A 8 1.95 28.15 13.15
CA SER A 8 1.26 29.44 13.19
C SER A 8 0.85 29.84 11.80
N VAL A 9 -0.24 29.24 11.28
CA VAL A 9 -0.74 29.86 10.07
C VAL A 9 -2.18 29.67 9.75
N SER A 10 -2.86 30.67 10.09
CA SER A 10 -3.90 31.35 9.36
C SER A 10 -3.31 32.47 8.48
N GLN A 11 -2.32 32.21 7.66
CA GLN A 11 -1.85 33.22 6.71
C GLN A 11 -1.61 32.60 5.33
N SER A 12 -2.57 32.91 4.46
CA SER A 12 -2.46 33.13 3.02
C SER A 12 -1.35 32.39 2.24
N VAL A 13 -1.73 31.30 1.60
CA VAL A 13 -1.00 30.71 0.47
C VAL A 13 -1.12 31.57 -0.81
N SER A 14 -1.51 32.82 -0.70
CA SER A 14 -1.60 33.78 -1.80
C SER A 14 -0.46 34.80 -1.74
N GLN A 15 0.78 34.34 -1.58
CA GLN A 15 1.92 35.25 -1.80
C GLN A 15 2.92 34.62 -2.75
N SER A 16 2.87 35.15 -3.97
CA SER A 16 3.98 35.33 -4.92
C SER A 16 4.94 34.13 -5.09
N VAL A 17 4.87 33.52 -6.22
CA VAL A 17 5.98 32.79 -6.86
C VAL A 17 7.21 33.72 -6.90
N SER A 18 7.96 33.78 -5.80
CA SER A 18 9.28 34.36 -5.79
C SER A 18 10.28 33.27 -6.15
N GLN A 19 11.16 33.56 -7.10
CA GLN A 19 12.25 32.70 -7.56
C GLN A 19 13.31 32.47 -6.46
N HIS A 20 12.93 31.81 -5.34
CA HIS A 20 13.87 31.48 -4.28
C HIS A 20 14.08 29.97 -4.28
N ASN A 21 15.33 29.53 -4.22
CA ASN A 21 15.68 28.13 -4.05
C ASN A 21 15.06 27.61 -2.75
N VAL A 22 14.22 26.58 -2.83
CA VAL A 22 13.70 25.92 -1.64
C VAL A 22 14.85 25.19 -0.97
N THR A 23 15.11 25.53 0.27
CA THR A 23 16.01 24.74 1.11
C THR A 23 15.16 23.81 1.98
N PHE A 24 15.50 22.54 1.96
CA PHE A 24 14.92 21.52 2.83
C PHE A 24 16.01 20.58 3.34
N SER A 25 15.78 20.03 4.52
CA SER A 25 16.67 19.03 5.10
C SER A 25 16.26 17.62 4.65
N GLU A 26 17.16 16.65 4.83
CA GLU A 26 16.81 15.24 4.55
C GLU A 26 15.72 14.70 5.48
N ASN A 27 15.47 15.38 6.60
CA ASN A 27 14.45 14.97 7.58
C ASN A 27 13.07 15.56 7.32
N ASP A 28 12.93 16.48 6.38
CA ASP A 28 11.65 17.08 6.06
C ASP A 28 10.77 16.13 5.24
N ASN A 29 9.47 16.19 5.48
CA ASN A 29 8.48 15.59 4.60
C ASN A 29 8.34 16.45 3.36
N LEU A 30 8.30 15.84 2.17
CA LEU A 30 8.28 16.58 0.91
C LEU A 30 7.01 16.27 0.11
N ILE A 31 6.41 17.31 -0.43
CA ILE A 31 5.39 17.23 -1.48
C ILE A 31 5.91 17.99 -2.69
N ILE A 32 6.07 17.28 -3.80
CA ILE A 32 6.68 17.81 -5.03
C ILE A 32 5.63 17.84 -6.13
N LYS A 33 5.31 19.04 -6.65
CA LYS A 33 4.52 19.19 -7.87
C LYS A 33 5.43 19.09 -9.08
N GLY A 34 5.10 18.23 -10.02
CA GLY A 34 5.82 18.10 -11.28
C GLY A 34 5.95 16.67 -11.77
N ASN A 35 6.61 16.51 -12.91
CA ASN A 35 6.81 15.22 -13.55
C ASN A 35 7.60 14.26 -12.65
N ASN A 36 6.99 13.11 -12.35
CA ASN A 36 7.57 12.15 -11.40
C ASN A 36 8.88 11.51 -11.88
N LEU A 37 9.10 11.36 -13.18
CA LEU A 37 10.38 10.83 -13.67
C LEU A 37 11.53 11.79 -13.38
N ILE A 38 11.31 13.10 -13.61
CA ILE A 38 12.28 14.15 -13.33
C ILE A 38 12.51 14.28 -11.82
N ALA A 39 11.43 14.24 -11.04
CA ALA A 39 11.51 14.28 -9.59
C ALA A 39 12.31 13.09 -9.04
N LEU A 40 12.03 11.87 -9.48
CA LEU A 40 12.75 10.66 -9.06
C LEU A 40 14.25 10.76 -9.37
N ALA A 41 14.61 11.22 -10.57
CA ALA A 41 16.00 11.43 -10.96
C ALA A 41 16.70 12.46 -10.06
N SER A 42 16.03 13.58 -9.77
CA SER A 42 16.57 14.63 -8.89
C SER A 42 16.76 14.15 -7.45
N LEU A 43 15.87 13.26 -6.98
CA LEU A 43 15.96 12.69 -5.63
C LEU A 43 17.13 11.73 -5.45
N LEU A 44 17.65 11.10 -6.50
CA LEU A 44 18.80 10.18 -6.39
C LEU A 44 20.00 10.82 -5.70
N LYS A 45 20.30 12.08 -5.96
CA LYS A 45 21.45 12.78 -5.34
C LYS A 45 21.45 12.75 -3.80
N ARG A 46 20.25 12.67 -3.18
CA ARG A 46 20.09 12.71 -1.72
C ARG A 46 19.53 11.42 -1.12
N TYR A 47 18.69 10.72 -1.86
CA TYR A 47 17.87 9.64 -1.31
C TYR A 47 18.16 8.26 -1.92
N GLU A 48 19.23 8.11 -2.72
CA GLU A 48 19.67 6.80 -3.21
C GLU A 48 19.89 5.84 -2.04
N GLY A 49 19.24 4.68 -2.08
CA GLY A 49 19.36 3.66 -1.04
C GLY A 49 18.74 4.00 0.31
N LYS A 50 17.90 5.06 0.42
CA LYS A 50 17.35 5.53 1.70
C LYS A 50 15.86 5.25 1.89
N VAL A 51 15.11 4.95 0.84
CA VAL A 51 13.65 4.75 0.91
C VAL A 51 13.35 3.35 1.44
N LYS A 52 12.61 3.27 2.54
CA LYS A 52 12.24 1.99 3.16
C LYS A 52 11.02 1.35 2.50
N CYS A 53 10.04 2.15 2.14
CA CYS A 53 8.80 1.67 1.52
C CYS A 53 8.42 2.57 0.35
N ILE A 54 8.14 1.97 -0.78
CA ILE A 54 7.48 2.63 -1.91
C ILE A 54 6.09 2.03 -2.04
N TYR A 55 5.08 2.89 -2.06
CA TYR A 55 3.74 2.54 -2.50
C TYR A 55 3.37 3.43 -3.67
N ILE A 56 2.83 2.85 -4.73
CA ILE A 56 2.30 3.59 -5.86
C ILE A 56 1.00 2.99 -6.37
N ASP A 57 0.15 3.88 -6.87
CA ASP A 57 -1.13 3.59 -7.51
C ASP A 57 -1.15 4.27 -8.90
N PRO A 58 -0.41 3.72 -9.89
CA PRO A 58 -0.30 4.31 -11.21
C PRO A 58 -1.64 4.27 -11.97
N PRO A 59 -1.80 5.02 -13.07
CA PRO A 59 -2.94 4.87 -13.97
C PRO A 59 -3.09 3.41 -14.43
N TYR A 60 -4.31 2.86 -14.40
CA TYR A 60 -4.55 1.43 -14.71
C TYR A 60 -4.77 1.15 -16.20
N ASN A 61 -4.59 2.14 -17.05
CA ASN A 61 -4.85 2.02 -18.49
C ASN A 61 -6.28 1.58 -18.80
N THR A 62 -7.25 2.19 -18.11
CA THR A 62 -8.65 1.77 -18.13
C THR A 62 -9.38 2.17 -19.41
N GLY A 63 -8.84 3.11 -20.16
CA GLY A 63 -9.48 3.71 -21.32
C GLY A 63 -10.71 4.55 -20.98
N ASN A 64 -10.87 4.94 -19.71
CA ASN A 64 -12.03 5.66 -19.22
C ASN A 64 -11.70 7.13 -19.00
N ASP A 65 -12.28 8.02 -19.79
CA ASP A 65 -12.00 9.45 -19.85
C ASP A 65 -12.56 10.25 -18.65
N SER A 66 -13.02 9.57 -17.59
CA SER A 66 -13.61 10.23 -16.41
C SER A 66 -12.59 10.68 -15.36
N PHE A 67 -11.30 10.47 -15.60
CA PHE A 67 -10.21 10.84 -14.69
C PHE A 67 -9.45 12.06 -15.20
N LYS A 68 -8.93 12.86 -14.27
CA LYS A 68 -8.10 14.05 -14.56
C LYS A 68 -6.66 13.71 -14.98
N TYR A 69 -6.39 12.48 -15.45
CA TYR A 69 -5.06 12.05 -15.92
C TYR A 69 -5.20 11.05 -17.06
N ASN A 70 -4.14 10.89 -17.87
CA ASN A 70 -4.12 9.97 -18.98
C ASN A 70 -4.20 8.51 -18.50
N ASP A 71 -5.31 7.84 -18.79
CA ASP A 71 -5.56 6.44 -18.48
C ASP A 71 -5.80 5.59 -19.77
N ARG A 72 -5.33 6.10 -20.92
CA ARG A 72 -5.52 5.50 -22.25
C ARG A 72 -4.21 5.40 -23.02
N PHE A 73 -3.32 4.56 -22.49
CA PHE A 73 -2.06 4.26 -23.16
C PHE A 73 -2.20 3.12 -24.16
N ASN A 74 -1.40 3.15 -25.24
CA ASN A 74 -1.03 1.90 -25.88
C ASN A 74 -0.30 1.04 -24.83
N HIS A 75 -0.60 -0.25 -24.78
CA HIS A 75 -0.07 -1.18 -23.78
C HIS A 75 1.47 -1.13 -23.67
N SER A 76 2.17 -1.13 -24.82
CA SER A 76 3.63 -1.02 -24.84
C SER A 76 4.14 0.33 -24.30
N THR A 77 3.43 1.41 -24.56
CA THR A 77 3.76 2.75 -24.04
C THR A 77 3.59 2.79 -22.52
N TRP A 78 2.52 2.18 -21.99
CA TRP A 78 2.30 2.10 -20.55
C TRP A 78 3.43 1.31 -19.85
N LEU A 79 3.85 0.19 -20.44
CA LEU A 79 4.97 -0.59 -19.88
C LEU A 79 6.28 0.20 -19.91
N THR A 80 6.57 0.95 -20.98
CA THR A 80 7.75 1.81 -21.06
C THR A 80 7.70 2.93 -20.04
N PHE A 81 6.54 3.57 -19.89
CA PHE A 81 6.28 4.60 -18.89
C PHE A 81 6.54 4.08 -17.47
N MET A 82 6.06 2.88 -17.13
CA MET A 82 6.29 2.25 -15.84
C MET A 82 7.75 1.81 -15.66
N LYS A 83 8.38 1.23 -16.67
CA LYS A 83 9.76 0.76 -16.61
C LYS A 83 10.72 1.84 -16.17
N ASN A 84 10.72 2.98 -16.83
CA ASN A 84 11.63 4.09 -16.54
C ASN A 84 11.52 4.57 -15.08
N ARG A 85 10.32 4.60 -14.53
CA ARG A 85 10.05 5.03 -13.15
C ARG A 85 10.44 3.97 -12.14
N LEU A 86 10.13 2.72 -12.41
CA LEU A 86 10.45 1.59 -11.53
C LEU A 86 11.97 1.36 -11.42
N GLU A 87 12.73 1.59 -12.49
CA GLU A 87 14.20 1.51 -12.46
C GLU A 87 14.82 2.57 -11.53
N LEU A 88 14.31 3.81 -11.58
CA LEU A 88 14.74 4.86 -10.64
C LEU A 88 14.28 4.56 -9.20
N ALA A 89 13.04 4.09 -9.04
CA ALA A 89 12.50 3.70 -7.76
C ALA A 89 13.35 2.60 -7.09
N LYS A 90 13.82 1.61 -7.86
CA LYS A 90 14.73 0.56 -7.37
C LYS A 90 16.03 1.12 -6.79
N LYS A 91 16.59 2.18 -7.40
CA LYS A 91 17.81 2.84 -6.91
C LYS A 91 17.56 3.60 -5.61
N LEU A 92 16.38 4.19 -5.45
CA LEU A 92 16.01 4.91 -4.24
C LEU A 92 15.74 3.98 -3.05
N LEU A 93 15.33 2.72 -3.30
CA LEU A 93 15.07 1.73 -2.24
C LEU A 93 16.33 1.37 -1.47
N SER A 94 16.21 1.36 -0.13
CA SER A 94 17.23 0.80 0.77
C SER A 94 17.43 -0.70 0.54
N ASP A 95 18.55 -1.25 1.02
CA ASP A 95 18.91 -2.66 0.81
C ASP A 95 17.87 -3.66 1.37
N ASN A 96 17.08 -3.24 2.35
CA ASN A 96 15.97 -4.00 2.91
C ASN A 96 14.61 -3.35 2.62
N GLY A 97 14.55 -2.51 1.58
CA GLY A 97 13.35 -1.80 1.17
C GLY A 97 12.33 -2.69 0.48
N VAL A 98 11.10 -2.21 0.45
CA VAL A 98 9.95 -2.89 -0.16
C VAL A 98 9.24 -1.92 -1.10
N ILE A 99 8.88 -2.39 -2.29
CA ILE A 99 7.99 -1.67 -3.20
C ILE A 99 6.66 -2.41 -3.33
N THR A 100 5.58 -1.65 -3.28
CA THR A 100 4.22 -2.13 -3.43
C THR A 100 3.54 -1.34 -4.54
N VAL A 101 3.03 -2.03 -5.56
CA VAL A 101 2.38 -1.41 -6.71
C VAL A 101 0.96 -1.91 -6.82
N GLN A 102 -0.01 -1.01 -6.68
CA GLN A 102 -1.42 -1.33 -6.83
C GLN A 102 -1.82 -1.23 -8.30
N CYS A 103 -2.61 -2.18 -8.78
CA CYS A 103 -3.14 -2.19 -10.15
C CYS A 103 -4.37 -3.06 -10.26
N ASP A 104 -5.01 -3.03 -11.42
CA ASP A 104 -6.16 -3.87 -11.72
C ASP A 104 -5.83 -5.01 -12.72
N ASP A 105 -6.86 -5.79 -13.10
CA ASP A 105 -6.72 -6.96 -13.99
C ASP A 105 -6.14 -6.62 -15.38
N ARG A 106 -6.20 -5.35 -15.84
CA ARG A 106 -5.78 -4.97 -17.19
C ARG A 106 -4.26 -5.07 -17.35
N GLU A 107 -3.53 -4.56 -16.37
CA GLU A 107 -2.08 -4.47 -16.45
C GLU A 107 -1.34 -5.38 -15.45
N GLN A 108 -2.06 -6.03 -14.52
CA GLN A 108 -1.45 -6.81 -13.43
C GLN A 108 -0.45 -7.86 -13.93
N ALA A 109 -0.81 -8.64 -14.94
CA ALA A 109 0.05 -9.72 -15.46
C ALA A 109 1.32 -9.17 -16.11
N TYR A 110 1.18 -8.13 -16.91
CA TYR A 110 2.31 -7.50 -17.62
C TYR A 110 3.20 -6.70 -16.67
N LEU A 111 2.60 -5.99 -15.72
CA LEU A 111 3.32 -5.32 -14.65
C LEU A 111 4.13 -6.30 -13.82
N LYS A 112 3.55 -7.49 -13.51
CA LYS A 112 4.27 -8.55 -12.79
C LYS A 112 5.52 -9.00 -13.54
N VAL A 113 5.43 -9.22 -14.86
CA VAL A 113 6.57 -9.61 -15.69
C VAL A 113 7.62 -8.49 -15.75
N LEU A 114 7.19 -7.24 -15.91
CA LEU A 114 8.10 -6.09 -15.91
C LEU A 114 8.82 -5.94 -14.55
N MET A 115 8.11 -6.13 -13.45
CA MET A 115 8.70 -6.05 -12.12
C MET A 115 9.64 -7.23 -11.84
N ASP A 116 9.37 -8.43 -12.37
CA ASP A 116 10.30 -9.57 -12.32
C ASP A 116 11.63 -9.23 -13.03
N GLU A 117 11.57 -8.55 -14.19
CA GLU A 117 12.76 -8.11 -14.92
C GLU A 117 13.56 -7.07 -14.12
N ILE A 118 12.89 -6.08 -13.54
CA ILE A 118 13.54 -4.96 -12.85
C ILE A 118 14.07 -5.38 -11.47
N PHE A 119 13.23 -5.99 -10.64
CA PHE A 119 13.54 -6.28 -9.24
C PHE A 119 14.14 -7.67 -9.00
N GLY A 120 13.97 -8.59 -9.95
CA GLY A 120 14.31 -10.01 -9.82
C GLY A 120 13.11 -10.83 -9.36
N ARG A 121 12.86 -11.95 -10.05
CA ARG A 121 11.74 -12.86 -9.73
C ARG A 121 11.85 -13.45 -8.32
N GLU A 122 13.06 -13.68 -7.87
CA GLU A 122 13.38 -14.20 -6.52
C GLU A 122 13.02 -13.21 -5.39
N ASN A 123 12.89 -11.94 -5.72
CA ASN A 123 12.51 -10.88 -4.78
C ASN A 123 11.00 -10.59 -4.78
N PHE A 124 10.21 -11.34 -5.56
CA PHE A 124 8.76 -11.29 -5.50
C PHE A 124 8.27 -11.88 -4.18
N LEU A 125 7.53 -11.09 -3.41
CA LEU A 125 7.00 -11.53 -2.13
C LEU A 125 5.56 -12.03 -2.25
N ASN A 126 4.64 -11.18 -2.70
CA ASN A 126 3.22 -11.51 -2.82
C ASN A 126 2.52 -10.72 -3.93
N CYS A 127 1.42 -11.30 -4.43
CA CYS A 127 0.35 -10.59 -5.13
C CYS A 127 -0.89 -10.65 -4.26
N VAL A 128 -1.22 -9.54 -3.61
CA VAL A 128 -2.36 -9.44 -2.71
C VAL A 128 -3.58 -9.00 -3.49
N ALA A 129 -4.69 -9.75 -3.43
CA ALA A 129 -5.98 -9.31 -3.94
C ALA A 129 -6.72 -8.51 -2.86
N VAL A 130 -7.11 -7.27 -3.19
CA VAL A 130 -7.84 -6.39 -2.28
C VAL A 130 -9.27 -6.20 -2.80
N LYS A 131 -10.27 -6.44 -1.96
CA LYS A 131 -11.66 -6.13 -2.28
C LYS A 131 -11.84 -4.60 -2.33
N MET A 132 -12.10 -4.05 -3.51
CA MET A 132 -12.23 -2.60 -3.76
C MET A 132 -13.66 -2.17 -4.12
N SER A 133 -14.61 -3.09 -4.14
CA SER A 133 -16.01 -2.79 -4.46
C SER A 133 -16.94 -3.77 -3.77
N GLU A 134 -18.19 -3.33 -3.55
CA GLU A 134 -19.25 -4.21 -3.08
C GLU A 134 -19.96 -4.89 -4.26
N ASN A 135 -20.56 -6.06 -3.99
CA ASN A 135 -21.31 -6.85 -4.96
C ASN A 135 -22.74 -6.33 -5.18
N THR A 136 -22.94 -5.02 -5.04
CA THR A 136 -24.24 -4.33 -5.17
C THR A 136 -24.11 -3.09 -6.06
N GLY A 137 -25.25 -2.56 -6.51
CA GLY A 137 -25.31 -1.30 -7.27
C GLY A 137 -25.04 -1.44 -8.77
N VAL A 138 -24.74 -0.32 -9.41
CA VAL A 138 -24.64 -0.17 -10.88
C VAL A 138 -23.63 -1.13 -11.53
N LYS A 139 -22.58 -1.51 -10.83
CA LYS A 139 -21.58 -2.48 -11.33
C LYS A 139 -22.18 -3.85 -11.63
N MET A 140 -23.31 -4.22 -10.99
CA MET A 140 -24.00 -5.49 -11.23
C MET A 140 -24.77 -5.53 -12.55
N ASN A 141 -25.00 -4.41 -13.22
CA ASN A 141 -25.68 -4.36 -14.53
C ASN A 141 -24.95 -5.18 -15.60
N HIS A 142 -23.64 -5.42 -15.42
CA HIS A 142 -22.84 -6.23 -16.34
C HIS A 142 -22.79 -7.73 -15.97
N ALA A 143 -23.45 -8.15 -14.88
CA ALA A 143 -23.37 -9.54 -14.38
C ALA A 143 -23.86 -10.60 -15.38
N LYS A 144 -24.71 -10.22 -16.34
CA LYS A 144 -25.17 -11.12 -17.41
C LYS A 144 -24.10 -11.44 -18.46
N ASN A 145 -23.12 -10.55 -18.65
CA ASN A 145 -22.14 -10.64 -19.74
C ASN A 145 -20.74 -10.97 -19.24
N ARG A 146 -20.44 -10.68 -17.97
CA ARG A 146 -19.15 -10.95 -17.33
C ARG A 146 -19.27 -10.92 -15.80
N PHE A 147 -18.34 -11.55 -15.11
CA PHE A 147 -18.24 -11.38 -13.66
C PHE A 147 -17.90 -9.93 -13.32
N PRO A 148 -18.71 -9.25 -12.48
CA PRO A 148 -18.42 -7.90 -12.03
C PRO A 148 -17.07 -7.82 -11.28
N LYS A 149 -16.31 -6.78 -11.55
CA LYS A 149 -14.98 -6.58 -10.97
C LYS A 149 -15.11 -6.05 -9.55
N LEU A 150 -14.64 -6.79 -8.57
CA LEU A 150 -14.68 -6.41 -7.16
C LEU A 150 -13.30 -6.16 -6.55
N LYS A 151 -12.22 -6.56 -7.22
CA LYS A 151 -10.86 -6.57 -6.67
C LYS A 151 -9.88 -5.73 -7.47
N GLU A 152 -8.85 -5.33 -6.79
CA GLU A 152 -7.59 -4.84 -7.34
C GLU A 152 -6.44 -5.66 -6.75
N TYR A 153 -5.23 -5.47 -7.23
CA TYR A 153 -4.06 -6.20 -6.79
C TYR A 153 -3.00 -5.27 -6.25
N ILE A 154 -2.21 -5.76 -5.29
CA ILE A 154 -0.97 -5.12 -4.85
C ILE A 154 0.16 -6.11 -5.09
N LEU A 155 1.05 -5.79 -6.03
CA LEU A 155 2.28 -6.53 -6.26
C LEU A 155 3.34 -6.06 -5.28
N ILE A 156 3.94 -6.97 -4.54
CA ILE A 156 4.93 -6.68 -3.50
C ILE A 156 6.26 -7.29 -3.88
N TYR A 157 7.29 -6.46 -3.99
CA TYR A 157 8.67 -6.86 -4.21
C TYR A 157 9.57 -6.29 -3.12
N THR A 158 10.64 -7.01 -2.81
CA THR A 158 11.60 -6.63 -1.78
C THR A 158 12.99 -6.43 -2.38
N LYS A 159 13.85 -5.75 -1.65
CA LYS A 159 15.30 -5.82 -1.89
C LYS A 159 15.87 -7.07 -1.20
N PRO A 160 17.03 -7.60 -1.65
CA PRO A 160 17.57 -8.87 -1.18
C PRO A 160 17.82 -8.97 0.34
N SER A 161 18.08 -7.86 1.01
CA SER A 161 18.31 -7.85 2.47
C SER A 161 17.03 -7.78 3.32
N PHE A 162 15.84 -7.79 2.70
CA PHE A 162 14.58 -7.91 3.44
C PHE A 162 14.46 -9.32 4.02
N LYS A 163 14.10 -9.41 5.30
CA LYS A 163 13.97 -10.70 6.00
C LYS A 163 12.52 -11.04 6.35
N GLU A 164 11.83 -10.10 6.97
CA GLU A 164 10.47 -10.32 7.48
C GLU A 164 9.73 -9.00 7.68
N PHE A 165 8.42 -9.08 7.77
CA PHE A 165 7.59 -7.95 8.18
C PHE A 165 7.85 -7.60 9.64
N ILE A 166 7.81 -6.29 9.95
CA ILE A 166 8.08 -5.76 11.30
C ILE A 166 6.92 -6.13 12.24
N GLU A 167 5.69 -5.97 11.78
CA GLU A 167 4.49 -6.27 12.53
C GLU A 167 3.38 -6.73 11.57
N ILE A 168 2.69 -7.81 11.92
CA ILE A 168 1.53 -8.26 11.14
C ILE A 168 0.28 -7.52 11.62
N ASP A 169 -0.37 -6.76 10.72
CA ASP A 169 -1.62 -6.05 11.00
C ASP A 169 -2.80 -7.03 11.05
N LYS A 170 -2.98 -7.71 12.18
CA LYS A 170 -4.11 -8.60 12.39
C LYS A 170 -5.42 -7.81 12.44
N TYR A 171 -6.42 -8.28 11.74
CA TYR A 171 -7.76 -7.68 11.79
C TYR A 171 -8.71 -8.51 12.65
N LYS A 172 -9.67 -7.83 13.27
CA LYS A 172 -10.71 -8.47 14.04
C LYS A 172 -11.83 -8.94 13.10
N GLU A 173 -12.26 -10.20 13.25
CA GLU A 173 -13.43 -10.72 12.53
C GLU A 173 -14.67 -9.91 12.94
N GLU A 174 -15.50 -9.54 11.95
CA GLU A 174 -16.74 -8.81 12.20
C GLU A 174 -17.89 -9.76 12.57
N GLU A 175 -17.90 -10.97 11.98
CA GLU A 175 -18.92 -11.98 12.22
C GLU A 175 -18.45 -13.04 13.21
N TRP A 176 -19.38 -13.52 14.03
CA TRP A 176 -19.09 -14.59 14.98
C TRP A 176 -18.99 -15.93 14.25
N ASP A 177 -17.89 -16.64 14.45
CA ASP A 177 -17.73 -18.02 13.97
C ASP A 177 -18.65 -18.96 14.76
N SER A 178 -19.69 -19.47 14.11
CA SER A 178 -20.69 -20.37 14.72
C SER A 178 -20.13 -21.71 15.19
N GLU A 179 -18.94 -22.11 14.76
CA GLU A 179 -18.24 -23.29 15.33
C GLU A 179 -17.86 -23.08 16.80
N ASN A 180 -17.73 -21.84 17.26
CA ASN A 180 -17.51 -21.52 18.67
C ASN A 180 -18.82 -21.65 19.45
N ASN A 181 -19.17 -22.88 19.81
CA ASN A 181 -20.47 -23.27 20.34
C ASN A 181 -20.43 -23.85 21.77
N ILE A 182 -19.29 -23.85 22.42
CA ILE A 182 -19.09 -24.34 23.78
C ILE A 182 -18.67 -23.19 24.68
N PHE A 183 -19.35 -22.99 25.77
CA PHE A 183 -19.01 -22.01 26.81
C PHE A 183 -18.34 -22.69 28.01
N ILE A 184 -17.32 -22.03 28.56
CA ILE A 184 -16.59 -22.52 29.73
C ILE A 184 -16.96 -21.70 30.95
N GLU A 185 -17.68 -22.31 31.84
CA GLU A 185 -17.98 -21.74 33.19
C GLU A 185 -16.74 -21.82 34.09
N ASN A 186 -16.69 -20.94 35.06
CA ASN A 186 -15.64 -20.87 36.07
C ASN A 186 -14.22 -20.65 35.49
N LEU A 187 -14.14 -20.01 34.33
CA LEU A 187 -12.90 -19.53 33.75
C LEU A 187 -12.91 -18.00 33.75
N THR A 188 -12.00 -17.38 34.49
CA THR A 188 -11.85 -15.91 34.50
C THR A 188 -10.93 -15.45 33.37
N ARG A 189 -10.95 -14.14 33.08
CA ARG A 189 -10.05 -13.54 32.09
C ARG A 189 -8.59 -13.63 32.54
N GLU A 190 -8.31 -13.46 33.81
CA GLU A 190 -6.96 -13.60 34.38
C GLU A 190 -6.43 -15.02 34.22
N GLN A 191 -7.25 -16.02 34.50
CA GLN A 191 -6.92 -17.42 34.27
C GLN A 191 -6.65 -17.72 32.81
N ARG A 192 -7.50 -17.20 31.90
CA ARG A 192 -7.25 -17.34 30.45
C ARG A 192 -5.93 -16.67 30.01
N ASN A 193 -5.59 -15.49 30.54
CA ASN A 193 -4.33 -14.81 30.25
C ASN A 193 -3.12 -15.66 30.72
N LEU A 194 -3.23 -16.39 31.83
CA LEU A 194 -2.18 -17.33 32.25
C LEU A 194 -2.05 -18.50 31.24
N LEU A 195 -3.17 -19.07 30.78
CA LEU A 195 -3.14 -20.10 29.73
C LEU A 195 -2.51 -19.60 28.45
N VAL A 196 -2.79 -18.36 28.02
CA VAL A 196 -2.15 -17.74 26.84
C VAL A 196 -0.64 -17.63 27.03
N LYS A 197 -0.17 -17.23 28.22
CA LYS A 197 1.28 -17.17 28.49
C LYS A 197 1.95 -18.54 28.35
N LEU A 198 1.26 -19.61 28.75
CA LEU A 198 1.75 -20.99 28.55
C LEU A 198 1.77 -21.35 27.06
N GLU A 199 0.71 -21.04 26.31
CA GLU A 199 0.63 -21.28 24.86
C GLU A 199 1.73 -20.57 24.08
N MET A 200 2.19 -19.41 24.54
CA MET A 200 3.21 -18.58 23.87
C MET A 200 4.66 -18.97 24.17
N LYS A 201 4.91 -19.92 25.07
CA LYS A 201 6.26 -20.43 25.31
C LYS A 201 6.78 -21.17 24.08
N GLU A 202 8.03 -20.97 23.71
CA GLU A 202 8.69 -21.71 22.62
C GLU A 202 8.67 -23.22 22.86
N ARG A 203 8.82 -23.63 24.14
CA ARG A 203 8.79 -25.01 24.54
C ARG A 203 8.20 -25.17 25.93
N ASN A 204 7.18 -26.01 26.03
CA ASN A 204 6.52 -26.37 27.28
C ASN A 204 7.01 -27.75 27.78
N ASN A 205 6.83 -28.00 29.09
CA ASN A 205 7.18 -29.23 29.78
C ASN A 205 6.00 -29.77 30.66
N GLU A 206 6.24 -30.82 31.43
CA GLU A 206 5.21 -31.42 32.29
C GLU A 206 4.76 -30.49 33.43
N GLU A 207 5.61 -29.57 33.90
CA GLU A 207 5.22 -28.58 34.91
C GLU A 207 4.16 -27.61 34.33
N ASP A 208 4.31 -27.21 33.08
CA ASP A 208 3.32 -26.37 32.38
C ASP A 208 1.98 -27.09 32.22
N VAL A 209 2.01 -28.41 32.02
CA VAL A 209 0.79 -29.25 32.02
C VAL A 209 0.12 -29.24 33.40
N VAL A 210 0.88 -29.36 34.47
CA VAL A 210 0.34 -29.30 35.83
C VAL A 210 -0.27 -27.93 36.11
N ILE A 211 0.40 -26.85 35.75
CA ILE A 211 -0.12 -25.48 35.89
C ILE A 211 -1.41 -25.32 35.08
N GLY A 212 -1.43 -25.73 33.81
CA GLY A 212 -2.61 -25.66 32.96
C GLY A 212 -3.79 -26.45 33.52
N ASN A 213 -3.55 -27.68 34.03
CA ASN A 213 -4.57 -28.51 34.67
C ASN A 213 -5.12 -27.89 35.94
N ASN A 214 -4.27 -27.25 36.77
CA ASN A 214 -4.72 -26.55 37.98
C ASN A 214 -5.60 -25.34 37.65
N ILE A 215 -5.27 -24.58 36.63
CA ILE A 215 -6.10 -23.44 36.14
C ILE A 215 -7.47 -23.95 35.68
N LEU A 216 -7.50 -25.09 34.97
CA LEU A 216 -8.71 -25.66 34.37
C LEU A 216 -9.50 -26.56 35.32
N LYS A 217 -9.05 -26.78 36.55
CA LYS A 217 -9.62 -27.74 37.51
C LYS A 217 -11.11 -27.57 37.72
N PHE A 218 -11.60 -26.35 37.78
CA PHE A 218 -13.02 -26.02 38.03
C PHE A 218 -13.76 -25.55 36.79
N ALA A 219 -13.10 -25.51 35.64
CA ALA A 219 -13.70 -25.14 34.36
C ALA A 219 -14.75 -26.18 33.95
N LYS A 220 -15.97 -25.76 33.68
CA LYS A 220 -17.07 -26.63 33.23
C LYS A 220 -17.50 -26.28 31.82
N LYS A 221 -17.63 -27.26 30.98
CA LYS A 221 -18.10 -27.18 29.63
C LYS A 221 -19.63 -27.22 29.57
N VAL A 222 -20.25 -26.21 28.96
CA VAL A 222 -21.72 -26.15 28.74
C VAL A 222 -21.98 -25.69 27.30
N PRO A 223 -23.12 -26.08 26.68
CA PRO A 223 -23.49 -25.57 25.38
C PRO A 223 -23.63 -24.04 25.42
N LEU A 224 -23.10 -23.34 24.41
CA LEU A 224 -23.21 -21.89 24.31
C LEU A 224 -24.66 -21.44 24.21
N SER A 225 -25.55 -22.22 23.55
CA SER A 225 -26.99 -21.97 23.43
C SER A 225 -27.68 -21.74 24.77
N ASP A 226 -27.25 -22.46 25.83
CA ASP A 226 -27.84 -22.39 27.16
C ASP A 226 -27.46 -21.10 27.89
N LYS A 227 -26.32 -20.51 27.49
CA LYS A 227 -25.79 -19.26 28.05
C LYS A 227 -26.25 -18.01 27.31
N ILE A 228 -26.49 -18.09 26.00
CA ILE A 228 -27.00 -16.96 25.23
C ILE A 228 -28.26 -16.38 25.85
N LYS A 229 -29.18 -17.24 26.30
CA LYS A 229 -30.43 -16.82 26.95
C LYS A 229 -30.22 -16.23 28.35
N SER A 230 -29.31 -16.80 29.13
CA SER A 230 -29.07 -16.41 30.52
C SER A 230 -28.24 -15.13 30.68
N PHE A 231 -27.31 -14.86 29.79
CA PHE A 231 -26.44 -13.68 29.82
C PHE A 231 -26.93 -12.51 28.99
N ASN A 232 -28.13 -12.60 28.40
CA ASN A 232 -28.72 -11.54 27.57
C ASN A 232 -27.77 -11.06 26.48
N PHE A 233 -27.06 -12.01 25.80
CA PHE A 233 -26.24 -11.72 24.62
C PHE A 233 -27.17 -11.25 23.49
N LYS A 234 -27.68 -10.00 23.59
CA LYS A 234 -28.61 -9.43 22.61
C LYS A 234 -28.01 -9.25 21.23
N ASN A 235 -26.68 -9.34 21.13
CA ASN A 235 -25.94 -9.14 19.89
C ASN A 235 -24.58 -9.87 19.97
N GLU A 236 -23.88 -9.92 18.84
CA GLU A 236 -22.54 -10.51 18.72
C GLU A 236 -21.50 -9.86 19.64
N GLU A 237 -21.66 -8.61 20.04
CA GLU A 237 -20.78 -7.91 20.97
C GLU A 237 -20.63 -8.66 22.31
N GLY A 238 -21.72 -9.24 22.81
CA GLY A 238 -21.71 -10.08 24.00
C GLY A 238 -20.84 -11.34 23.82
N LEU A 239 -20.89 -11.97 22.65
CA LEU A 239 -20.06 -13.12 22.30
C LEU A 239 -18.58 -12.73 22.23
N PHE A 240 -18.25 -11.65 21.53
CA PHE A 240 -16.87 -11.15 21.44
C PHE A 240 -16.31 -10.76 22.82
N LYS A 241 -17.09 -10.15 23.69
CA LYS A 241 -16.67 -9.80 25.06
C LYS A 241 -16.35 -11.03 25.91
N ASN A 242 -17.01 -12.16 25.65
CA ASN A 242 -16.83 -13.43 26.37
C ASN A 242 -15.96 -14.45 25.60
N SER A 243 -15.36 -14.09 24.50
CA SER A 243 -14.56 -14.96 23.64
C SER A 243 -13.44 -15.71 24.36
N TYR A 244 -12.93 -15.16 25.45
CA TYR A 244 -11.90 -15.77 26.29
C TYR A 244 -12.34 -17.06 26.98
N ARG A 245 -13.65 -17.32 27.06
CA ARG A 245 -14.27 -18.51 27.65
C ARG A 245 -15.27 -19.19 26.74
N ILE A 246 -15.22 -18.91 25.46
CA ILE A 246 -15.96 -19.63 24.42
C ILE A 246 -14.96 -20.38 23.59
N ILE A 247 -15.27 -21.64 23.27
CA ILE A 247 -14.37 -22.51 22.55
C ILE A 247 -15.06 -23.25 21.40
N LYS A 248 -14.25 -23.74 20.47
CA LYS A 248 -14.59 -24.81 19.57
C LYS A 248 -13.63 -25.97 19.73
N THR A 249 -14.02 -27.15 19.22
CA THR A 249 -13.15 -28.32 19.20
C THR A 249 -12.66 -28.62 17.79
N ALA A 250 -11.43 -29.08 17.68
CA ALA A 250 -10.81 -29.48 16.43
C ALA A 250 -10.13 -30.85 16.52
N GLY A 251 -9.92 -31.48 15.39
CA GLY A 251 -9.05 -32.64 15.27
C GLY A 251 -7.57 -32.23 15.44
N SER A 252 -6.76 -33.11 16.00
CA SER A 252 -5.30 -32.91 16.10
C SER A 252 -4.61 -34.27 16.22
N SER A 253 -3.97 -34.71 15.14
CA SER A 253 -3.23 -35.99 15.12
C SER A 253 -2.09 -36.04 16.14
N SER A 254 -1.42 -34.90 16.38
CA SER A 254 -0.34 -34.80 17.38
C SER A 254 -0.90 -34.94 18.80
N LEU A 255 -1.99 -34.26 19.13
CA LEU A 255 -2.62 -34.33 20.44
C LEU A 255 -3.21 -35.72 20.70
N ILE A 256 -3.87 -36.35 19.71
CA ILE A 256 -4.43 -37.69 19.82
C ILE A 256 -3.33 -38.70 20.18
N LYS A 257 -2.15 -38.61 19.57
CA LYS A 257 -0.99 -39.46 19.89
C LYS A 257 -0.48 -39.30 21.32
N VAL A 258 -0.60 -38.11 21.89
CA VAL A 258 -0.24 -37.83 23.29
C VAL A 258 -1.30 -38.35 24.23
N VAL A 259 -2.56 -37.96 24.04
CA VAL A 259 -3.67 -38.30 24.93
C VAL A 259 -3.94 -39.80 25.00
N LYS A 260 -3.76 -40.55 23.90
CA LYS A 260 -3.86 -42.03 23.88
C LYS A 260 -2.84 -42.73 24.81
N LYS A 261 -1.73 -42.05 25.14
CA LYS A 261 -0.69 -42.57 26.05
C LYS A 261 -0.92 -42.23 27.51
N ILE A 262 -1.81 -41.28 27.81
CA ILE A 262 -2.14 -40.92 29.18
C ILE A 262 -2.94 -42.06 29.83
N LYS A 263 -2.41 -42.63 30.91
CA LYS A 263 -3.04 -43.76 31.60
C LYS A 263 -4.33 -43.32 32.29
N GLU A 264 -4.29 -42.19 33.00
CA GLU A 264 -5.46 -41.62 33.68
C GLU A 264 -5.72 -40.20 33.18
N ILE A 265 -6.88 -40.02 32.57
CA ILE A 265 -7.35 -38.67 32.17
C ILE A 265 -7.82 -37.93 33.41
N PRO A 266 -7.43 -36.65 33.62
CA PRO A 266 -7.92 -35.87 34.73
C PRO A 266 -9.45 -35.84 34.82
N LYS A 267 -10.00 -35.96 36.03
CA LYS A 267 -11.44 -35.91 36.27
C LYS A 267 -11.94 -34.44 36.27
N GLN A 268 -11.84 -33.80 35.14
CA GLN A 268 -12.25 -32.43 34.89
C GLN A 268 -12.66 -32.30 33.39
N ASP A 269 -13.44 -31.31 33.02
CA ASP A 269 -13.98 -31.21 31.65
C ASP A 269 -12.90 -30.84 30.62
N LEU A 270 -11.92 -30.03 30.99
CA LEU A 270 -10.80 -29.63 30.17
C LEU A 270 -9.47 -29.98 30.83
N ALA A 271 -8.49 -30.40 30.02
CA ALA A 271 -7.15 -30.69 30.50
C ALA A 271 -6.08 -30.20 29.55
N ALA A 272 -4.84 -30.12 30.04
CA ALA A 272 -3.65 -29.78 29.30
C ALA A 272 -2.83 -31.04 28.97
N ALA A 273 -2.10 -31.02 27.86
CA ALA A 273 -1.13 -32.04 27.49
C ALA A 273 -0.01 -31.40 26.66
N VAL A 274 1.21 -31.94 26.77
CA VAL A 274 2.37 -31.46 26.01
C VAL A 274 2.86 -32.50 25.02
N SER A 275 3.20 -32.09 23.80
CA SER A 275 3.78 -32.97 22.80
C SER A 275 5.28 -33.22 23.05
N LYS A 276 5.87 -34.25 22.42
CA LYS A 276 7.32 -34.46 22.45
C LYS A 276 8.15 -33.26 21.95
N LYS A 277 7.55 -32.42 21.11
CA LYS A 277 8.18 -31.19 20.60
C LYS A 277 8.01 -29.99 21.55
N GLY A 278 7.37 -30.15 22.69
CA GLY A 278 7.12 -29.08 23.66
C GLY A 278 5.93 -28.18 23.30
N VAL A 279 5.03 -28.62 22.42
CA VAL A 279 3.81 -27.87 22.11
C VAL A 279 2.74 -28.23 23.14
N LEU A 280 2.22 -27.23 23.86
CA LEU A 280 1.11 -27.38 24.80
C LEU A 280 -0.23 -27.40 24.06
N PHE A 281 -1.12 -28.26 24.47
CA PHE A 281 -2.48 -28.37 23.98
C PHE A 281 -3.47 -28.37 25.15
N PHE A 282 -4.61 -27.75 24.95
CA PHE A 282 -5.78 -27.95 25.80
C PHE A 282 -6.78 -28.88 25.09
N TYR A 283 -7.44 -29.77 25.84
CA TYR A 283 -8.36 -30.73 25.26
C TYR A 283 -9.57 -31.02 26.17
N ILE A 284 -10.69 -31.44 25.56
CA ILE A 284 -11.85 -31.93 26.29
C ILE A 284 -11.59 -33.38 26.72
N THR A 285 -11.96 -33.74 27.95
CA THR A 285 -11.63 -35.04 28.54
C THR A 285 -12.67 -36.12 28.26
N ASP A 286 -13.90 -35.75 27.94
CA ASP A 286 -15.05 -36.64 27.69
C ASP A 286 -15.15 -37.11 26.20
N PHE A 287 -14.02 -37.23 25.50
CA PHE A 287 -14.01 -37.70 24.14
C PHE A 287 -14.07 -39.25 24.06
N ASN A 288 -14.69 -39.77 22.97
CA ASN A 288 -14.73 -41.18 22.71
C ASN A 288 -13.37 -41.70 22.19
N ARG A 289 -12.68 -42.50 23.02
CA ARG A 289 -11.38 -43.11 22.68
C ARG A 289 -11.42 -44.09 21.49
N GLY A 290 -12.60 -44.66 21.20
CA GLY A 290 -12.81 -45.57 20.06
C GLY A 290 -12.87 -44.83 18.72
N THR A 291 -13.10 -43.53 18.71
CA THR A 291 -13.13 -42.72 17.49
C THR A 291 -11.70 -42.59 16.92
N LYS A 292 -11.56 -42.85 15.60
CA LYS A 292 -10.26 -42.78 14.91
C LYS A 292 -9.62 -41.40 15.00
N GLU A 293 -10.42 -40.34 14.79
CA GLU A 293 -10.00 -38.95 14.81
C GLU A 293 -10.99 -38.06 15.62
N PRO A 294 -10.94 -38.18 16.98
CA PRO A 294 -11.86 -37.37 17.80
C PRO A 294 -11.50 -35.88 17.75
N ARG A 295 -12.52 -35.04 17.68
CA ARG A 295 -12.36 -33.56 17.80
C ARG A 295 -12.23 -33.18 19.28
N LEU A 296 -11.03 -33.30 19.81
CA LEU A 296 -10.78 -33.10 21.26
C LEU A 296 -9.95 -31.84 21.58
N ARG A 297 -9.22 -31.29 20.61
CA ARG A 297 -8.40 -30.11 20.81
C ARG A 297 -9.28 -28.90 21.06
N VAL A 298 -9.07 -28.22 22.18
CA VAL A 298 -9.72 -26.95 22.50
C VAL A 298 -9.05 -25.81 21.76
N ILE A 299 -9.87 -24.98 21.13
CA ILE A 299 -9.47 -23.72 20.53
C ILE A 299 -10.36 -22.62 21.12
N PHE A 300 -9.75 -21.72 21.88
CA PHE A 300 -10.46 -20.58 22.44
C PHE A 300 -10.80 -19.56 21.36
N ALA A 301 -12.00 -19.01 21.38
CA ALA A 301 -12.46 -18.06 20.38
C ALA A 301 -11.58 -16.81 20.36
N ASP A 302 -11.09 -16.32 21.51
CA ASP A 302 -10.19 -15.16 21.59
C ASP A 302 -8.87 -15.35 20.83
N SER A 303 -8.40 -16.59 20.67
CA SER A 303 -7.21 -16.91 19.88
C SER A 303 -7.44 -16.78 18.36
N ASN A 304 -8.70 -16.77 17.90
CA ASN A 304 -9.07 -16.78 16.48
C ASN A 304 -9.88 -15.55 16.03
N ILE A 305 -10.19 -14.64 16.95
CA ILE A 305 -10.87 -13.36 16.63
C ILE A 305 -9.99 -12.47 15.76
N PHE A 306 -8.67 -12.50 16.01
CA PHE A 306 -7.71 -11.74 15.22
C PHE A 306 -7.06 -12.64 14.19
N LYS A 307 -7.37 -12.39 12.93
CA LYS A 307 -6.84 -13.12 11.78
C LYS A 307 -5.67 -12.38 11.14
N ASN A 308 -4.72 -13.13 10.60
CA ASN A 308 -3.67 -12.57 9.78
C ASN A 308 -4.27 -12.12 8.44
N PRO A 309 -3.89 -10.96 7.92
CA PRO A 309 -4.22 -10.57 6.56
C PRO A 309 -3.39 -11.46 5.62
N CYS A 310 -4.00 -12.50 5.07
CA CYS A 310 -3.35 -13.34 4.06
C CYS A 310 -3.17 -12.55 2.75
N ASP A 311 -3.22 -13.18 1.61
CA ASP A 311 -3.08 -12.55 0.29
C ASP A 311 -4.42 -12.14 -0.34
N PHE A 312 -5.50 -12.19 0.44
CA PHE A 312 -6.84 -11.73 0.05
C PHE A 312 -7.45 -10.85 1.14
N TRP A 313 -7.44 -9.52 0.91
CA TRP A 313 -7.94 -8.54 1.87
C TRP A 313 -9.39 -8.15 1.56
N GLN A 314 -10.31 -8.71 2.32
CA GLN A 314 -11.75 -8.42 2.23
C GLN A 314 -12.29 -7.62 3.42
N ASP A 315 -11.46 -7.45 4.47
CA ASP A 315 -11.80 -6.74 5.70
C ASP A 315 -11.68 -5.22 5.59
N ILE A 316 -11.28 -4.71 4.43
CA ILE A 316 -11.13 -3.28 4.18
C ILE A 316 -12.42 -2.74 3.57
N LYS A 317 -13.12 -1.88 4.31
CA LYS A 317 -14.32 -1.21 3.80
C LYS A 317 -13.95 -0.23 2.69
N THR A 318 -14.63 -0.34 1.56
CA THR A 318 -14.38 0.48 0.37
C THR A 318 -15.59 1.34 -0.01
N SER A 319 -16.64 1.33 0.81
CA SER A 319 -17.86 2.14 0.67
C SER A 319 -18.11 3.00 1.90
N GLY A 320 -18.92 4.03 1.77
CA GLY A 320 -19.27 4.94 2.87
C GLY A 320 -18.31 6.12 3.02
N ALA A 321 -17.74 6.33 4.20
CA ALA A 321 -16.98 7.53 4.56
C ALA A 321 -15.62 7.72 3.85
N ILE A 322 -15.21 6.83 2.94
CA ILE A 322 -13.91 6.93 2.23
C ILE A 322 -13.81 8.22 1.42
N SER A 323 -14.90 8.64 0.78
CA SER A 323 -14.92 9.91 0.04
C SER A 323 -14.60 11.12 0.92
N GLU A 324 -14.81 11.00 2.24
CA GLU A 324 -14.60 12.06 3.23
C GLU A 324 -13.30 11.92 4.02
N GLU A 325 -12.59 10.79 3.90
CA GLU A 325 -11.30 10.60 4.59
C GLU A 325 -10.34 11.76 4.30
N GLY A 326 -9.67 12.27 5.34
CA GLY A 326 -8.80 13.45 5.26
C GLY A 326 -9.56 14.75 4.97
N GLY A 327 -10.90 14.76 5.04
CA GLY A 327 -11.74 15.95 4.87
C GLY A 327 -11.70 16.60 3.48
N VAL A 328 -11.26 15.89 2.45
CA VAL A 328 -11.22 16.34 1.06
C VAL A 328 -12.02 15.38 0.18
N LYS A 329 -12.74 15.93 -0.81
CA LYS A 329 -13.46 15.11 -1.79
C LYS A 329 -12.56 14.82 -2.98
N PHE A 330 -12.39 13.54 -3.30
CA PHE A 330 -11.72 13.09 -4.51
C PHE A 330 -12.53 11.93 -5.08
N VAL A 331 -13.22 12.18 -6.18
CA VAL A 331 -14.22 11.25 -6.69
C VAL A 331 -13.55 10.09 -7.41
N ASN A 332 -13.98 8.87 -7.12
CA ASN A 332 -13.68 7.59 -7.81
C ASN A 332 -12.24 7.05 -7.75
N SER A 333 -11.23 7.77 -7.22
CA SER A 333 -9.83 7.28 -7.24
C SER A 333 -9.16 7.28 -5.87
N LYS A 334 -9.86 7.65 -4.81
CA LYS A 334 -9.28 7.73 -3.46
C LYS A 334 -9.11 6.34 -2.85
N LYS A 335 -7.90 5.99 -2.48
CA LYS A 335 -7.64 4.73 -1.78
C LYS A 335 -7.96 4.88 -0.29
N PRO A 336 -8.54 3.84 0.35
CA PRO A 336 -8.77 3.83 1.79
C PRO A 336 -7.46 3.93 2.58
N GLU A 337 -7.41 4.79 3.59
CA GLU A 337 -6.23 4.91 4.48
C GLU A 337 -5.85 3.57 5.13
N LYS A 338 -6.81 2.69 5.36
CA LYS A 338 -6.59 1.36 5.95
C LYS A 338 -5.66 0.46 5.13
N ILE A 339 -5.66 0.57 3.79
CA ILE A 339 -4.72 -0.18 2.93
C ILE A 339 -3.29 0.27 3.23
N LEU A 340 -3.06 1.59 3.18
CA LEU A 340 -1.75 2.19 3.40
C LEU A 340 -1.28 1.97 4.85
N TYR A 341 -2.17 2.10 5.82
CA TYR A 341 -1.90 1.80 7.22
C TYR A 341 -1.33 0.38 7.39
N ARG A 342 -2.01 -0.63 6.81
CA ARG A 342 -1.56 -2.03 6.89
C ARG A 342 -0.18 -2.22 6.28
N LEU A 343 0.04 -1.74 5.06
CA LEU A 343 1.33 -1.85 4.38
C LEU A 343 2.45 -1.15 5.16
N ILE A 344 2.23 0.11 5.54
CA ILE A 344 3.21 0.93 6.25
C ILE A 344 3.55 0.33 7.61
N LYS A 345 2.56 -0.15 8.37
CA LYS A 345 2.73 -0.81 9.66
C LYS A 345 3.58 -2.08 9.54
N MET A 346 3.33 -2.89 8.50
CA MET A 346 4.04 -4.15 8.29
C MET A 346 5.49 -3.95 7.84
N ILE A 347 5.77 -2.89 7.07
CA ILE A 347 7.04 -2.69 6.36
C ILE A 347 7.98 -1.73 7.10
N THR A 348 7.45 -0.75 7.83
CA THR A 348 8.23 0.41 8.32
C THR A 348 8.13 0.61 9.82
N LYS A 349 9.16 1.28 10.38
CA LYS A 349 9.20 1.82 11.74
C LYS A 349 8.98 3.35 11.72
N PRO A 350 8.68 3.99 12.87
CA PRO A 350 8.71 5.45 12.97
C PRO A 350 10.01 6.04 12.39
N ASN A 351 9.90 7.18 11.72
CA ASN A 351 10.96 7.89 10.98
C ASN A 351 11.51 7.20 9.71
N ASP A 352 11.07 5.99 9.36
CA ASP A 352 11.41 5.43 8.05
C ASP A 352 10.84 6.29 6.91
N LEU A 353 11.55 6.34 5.79
CA LEU A 353 11.17 7.13 4.62
C LEU A 353 10.27 6.33 3.68
N ILE A 354 9.12 6.92 3.36
CA ILE A 354 8.14 6.39 2.41
C ILE A 354 8.13 7.27 1.16
N LEU A 355 8.02 6.66 0.00
CA LEU A 355 7.91 7.35 -1.28
C LEU A 355 6.64 6.93 -2.01
N ASP A 356 5.89 7.93 -2.50
CA ASP A 356 4.80 7.73 -3.45
C ASP A 356 4.94 8.74 -4.59
N PHE A 357 5.19 8.26 -5.81
CA PHE A 357 5.38 9.11 -6.98
C PHE A 357 4.17 9.11 -7.94
N PHE A 358 3.03 8.61 -7.46
CA PHE A 358 1.69 8.77 -8.01
C PHE A 358 0.73 9.16 -6.89
N LEU A 359 1.05 10.28 -6.23
CA LEU A 359 0.48 10.63 -4.93
C LEU A 359 -1.03 10.84 -4.94
N GLY A 360 -1.59 11.31 -6.04
CA GLY A 360 -3.01 11.53 -6.19
C GLY A 360 -3.58 12.42 -5.09
N SER A 361 -4.58 11.93 -4.38
CA SER A 361 -5.22 12.67 -3.26
C SER A 361 -4.39 12.71 -1.97
N GLY A 362 -3.15 12.20 -1.96
CA GLY A 362 -2.26 12.26 -0.81
C GLY A 362 -2.55 11.23 0.28
N THR A 363 -3.18 10.10 -0.02
CA THR A 363 -3.51 9.10 1.00
C THR A 363 -2.25 8.52 1.66
N THR A 364 -1.23 8.20 0.87
CA THR A 364 0.04 7.68 1.37
C THR A 364 0.72 8.67 2.31
N ALA A 365 0.82 9.93 1.92
CA ALA A 365 1.42 10.99 2.73
C ALA A 365 0.63 11.23 4.04
N ALA A 366 -0.70 11.25 3.97
CA ALA A 366 -1.56 11.41 5.13
C ALA A 366 -1.39 10.29 6.15
N VAL A 367 -1.36 9.03 5.69
CA VAL A 367 -1.15 7.86 6.55
C VAL A 367 0.27 7.86 7.12
N ALA A 368 1.29 8.11 6.31
CA ALA A 368 2.67 8.20 6.76
C ALA A 368 2.83 9.26 7.86
N HIS A 369 2.24 10.43 7.67
CA HIS A 369 2.25 11.53 8.63
C HIS A 369 1.60 11.14 9.97
N LYS A 370 0.38 10.60 9.95
CA LYS A 370 -0.35 10.12 11.14
C LYS A 370 0.39 9.00 11.87
N MET A 371 1.24 8.25 11.18
CA MET A 371 2.03 7.16 11.74
C MET A 371 3.46 7.57 12.11
N GLU A 372 3.81 8.84 12.04
CA GLU A 372 5.16 9.36 12.34
C GLU A 372 6.24 8.79 11.42
N ARG A 373 5.91 8.53 10.16
CA ARG A 373 6.86 8.17 9.10
C ARG A 373 7.16 9.39 8.27
N ARG A 374 8.41 9.51 7.81
CA ARG A 374 8.79 10.52 6.83
C ARG A 374 8.27 10.12 5.46
N TYR A 375 7.98 11.10 4.62
CA TYR A 375 7.47 10.81 3.28
C TYR A 375 7.94 11.81 2.23
N ILE A 376 8.00 11.31 1.01
CA ILE A 376 8.13 12.09 -0.22
C ILE A 376 6.96 11.71 -1.11
N GLY A 377 6.15 12.68 -1.47
CA GLY A 377 5.03 12.52 -2.38
C GLY A 377 5.21 13.35 -3.64
N ILE A 378 4.98 12.76 -4.81
CA ILE A 378 5.10 13.44 -6.09
C ILE A 378 3.79 13.35 -6.84
N GLU A 379 3.30 14.49 -7.34
CA GLU A 379 2.10 14.59 -8.16
C GLU A 379 2.29 15.67 -9.22
N GLN A 380 1.89 15.36 -10.44
CA GLN A 380 2.04 16.29 -11.55
C GLN A 380 0.85 17.22 -11.71
N MET A 381 -0.35 16.75 -11.35
CA MET A 381 -1.60 17.43 -11.65
C MET A 381 -1.86 18.63 -10.74
N ASP A 382 -2.51 19.66 -11.27
CA ASP A 382 -2.79 20.90 -10.55
C ASP A 382 -3.67 20.74 -9.31
N TYR A 383 -4.50 19.71 -9.26
CA TYR A 383 -5.30 19.43 -8.06
C TYR A 383 -4.46 19.15 -6.80
N ILE A 384 -3.15 18.97 -6.92
CA ILE A 384 -2.25 18.74 -5.78
C ILE A 384 -2.40 19.81 -4.69
N GLU A 385 -2.58 21.06 -5.06
CA GLU A 385 -2.74 22.17 -4.10
C GLU A 385 -4.09 22.13 -3.40
N ASP A 386 -5.16 21.98 -4.17
CA ASP A 386 -6.53 22.04 -3.68
C ASP A 386 -6.96 20.77 -2.93
N ILE A 387 -6.33 19.64 -3.22
CA ILE A 387 -6.70 18.35 -2.65
C ILE A 387 -5.60 17.84 -1.72
N THR A 388 -4.40 17.58 -2.23
CA THR A 388 -3.33 16.91 -1.48
C THR A 388 -2.76 17.78 -0.38
N VAL A 389 -2.35 19.00 -0.72
CA VAL A 389 -1.85 20.00 0.25
C VAL A 389 -2.92 20.34 1.28
N LYS A 390 -4.16 20.54 0.83
CA LYS A 390 -5.29 20.81 1.72
C LYS A 390 -5.58 19.65 2.68
N ARG A 391 -5.49 18.40 2.20
CA ARG A 391 -5.61 17.21 3.05
C ARG A 391 -4.53 17.19 4.12
N LEU A 392 -3.27 17.39 3.73
CA LEU A 392 -2.15 17.34 4.68
C LEU A 392 -2.22 18.47 5.71
N LYS A 393 -2.68 19.65 5.34
CA LYS A 393 -2.97 20.74 6.32
C LYS A 393 -3.99 20.29 7.35
N LYS A 394 -5.11 19.65 6.93
CA LYS A 394 -6.09 19.10 7.86
C LYS A 394 -5.54 17.97 8.74
N VAL A 395 -4.66 17.14 8.20
CA VAL A 395 -3.95 16.11 9.00
C VAL A 395 -3.11 16.78 10.09
N ILE A 396 -2.35 17.83 9.76
CA ILE A 396 -1.57 18.62 10.72
C ILE A 396 -2.49 19.27 11.78
N ASP A 397 -3.65 19.74 11.36
CA ASP A 397 -4.68 20.32 12.26
C ASP A 397 -5.40 19.25 13.13
N GLY A 398 -5.06 17.96 12.98
CA GLY A 398 -5.59 16.89 13.82
C GLY A 398 -6.95 16.34 13.38
N GLU A 399 -7.24 16.28 12.05
CA GLU A 399 -8.49 15.70 11.56
C GLU A 399 -8.68 14.25 12.04
N GLN A 400 -9.93 13.83 12.29
CA GLN A 400 -10.26 12.59 12.98
C GLN A 400 -10.92 11.53 12.08
N THR A 401 -10.64 11.56 10.77
CA THR A 401 -11.15 10.57 9.81
C THR A 401 -10.13 9.45 9.54
N GLY A 402 -10.49 8.47 8.73
CA GLY A 402 -9.61 7.38 8.33
C GLY A 402 -9.00 6.64 9.52
N ILE A 403 -7.67 6.58 9.57
CA ILE A 403 -6.92 5.87 10.63
C ILE A 403 -6.66 6.70 11.89
N SER A 404 -7.06 7.99 11.94
CA SER A 404 -6.71 8.92 13.03
C SER A 404 -7.01 8.34 14.42
N LYS A 405 -8.19 7.75 14.61
CA LYS A 405 -8.56 7.09 15.87
C LYS A 405 -7.72 5.83 16.14
N THR A 406 -7.37 5.08 15.10
CA THR A 406 -6.59 3.83 15.24
C THR A 406 -5.19 4.09 15.77
N VAL A 407 -4.57 5.21 15.33
CA VAL A 407 -3.22 5.61 15.74
C VAL A 407 -3.21 6.70 16.81
N ASN A 408 -4.38 7.06 17.34
CA ASN A 408 -4.55 8.12 18.33
C ASN A 408 -3.96 9.47 17.89
N TRP A 409 -4.18 9.84 16.62
CA TRP A 409 -3.65 11.06 16.03
C TRP A 409 -4.27 12.31 16.66
N GLN A 410 -3.42 13.29 17.04
CA GLN A 410 -3.84 14.56 17.65
C GLN A 410 -3.45 15.80 16.82
N GLY A 411 -2.77 15.59 15.70
CA GLY A 411 -2.24 16.69 14.90
C GLY A 411 -0.77 16.96 15.14
N GLY A 412 -0.25 17.95 14.44
CA GLY A 412 1.15 18.38 14.50
C GLY A 412 1.98 17.94 13.30
N GLY A 413 3.28 18.22 13.37
CA GLY A 413 4.22 17.97 12.28
C GLY A 413 4.21 19.06 11.19
N SER A 414 4.96 18.80 10.11
CA SER A 414 5.10 19.74 8.99
C SER A 414 5.49 19.01 7.72
N PHE A 415 5.35 19.69 6.59
CA PHE A 415 5.92 19.27 5.30
C PHE A 415 6.36 20.49 4.49
N VAL A 416 7.25 20.25 3.54
CA VAL A 416 7.68 21.22 2.55
C VAL A 416 6.98 20.94 1.24
N TYR A 417 6.30 21.93 0.69
CA TYR A 417 5.77 21.89 -0.66
C TYR A 417 6.74 22.59 -1.61
N CYS A 418 7.06 21.96 -2.72
CA CYS A 418 7.89 22.54 -3.77
C CYS A 418 7.37 22.12 -5.15
N GLU A 419 7.68 22.93 -6.13
CA GLU A 419 7.39 22.69 -7.53
C GLU A 419 8.68 22.49 -8.30
N LEU A 420 8.71 21.50 -9.19
CA LEU A 420 9.80 21.35 -10.12
C LEU A 420 9.76 22.55 -11.09
N LYS A 421 10.91 23.17 -11.30
CA LYS A 421 11.01 24.21 -12.33
C LYS A 421 10.83 23.53 -13.70
N GLU A 422 9.80 23.94 -14.44
CA GLU A 422 9.55 23.46 -15.80
C GLU A 422 10.60 24.02 -16.76
N ASN A 423 11.73 23.36 -16.89
CA ASN A 423 12.71 23.70 -17.92
C ASN A 423 12.51 22.88 -19.22
N GLY A 424 11.62 21.90 -19.22
CA GLY A 424 11.33 21.11 -20.40
C GLY A 424 10.77 21.96 -21.55
N GLN A 425 9.87 22.90 -21.26
CA GLN A 425 9.33 23.80 -22.27
C GLN A 425 10.38 24.78 -22.82
N GLU A 426 11.28 25.29 -21.97
CA GLU A 426 12.42 26.11 -22.42
C GLU A 426 13.32 25.32 -23.40
N LEU A 427 13.56 24.02 -23.13
CA LEU A 427 14.34 23.16 -23.99
C LEU A 427 13.62 22.87 -25.30
N ILE A 428 12.32 22.57 -25.27
CA ILE A 428 11.50 22.35 -26.47
C ILE A 428 11.46 23.63 -27.30
N ASN A 429 11.22 24.79 -26.69
CA ASN A 429 11.25 26.07 -27.40
C ASN A 429 12.63 26.35 -28.00
N ALA A 430 13.72 26.01 -27.31
CA ALA A 430 15.07 26.10 -27.85
C ALA A 430 15.29 25.17 -29.06
N ILE A 431 14.77 23.92 -28.99
CA ILE A 431 14.84 22.97 -30.11
C ILE A 431 14.04 23.49 -31.33
N ILE A 432 12.81 23.96 -31.07
CA ILE A 432 11.94 24.48 -32.15
C ILE A 432 12.57 25.69 -32.84
N SER A 433 13.16 26.60 -32.07
CA SER A 433 13.79 27.82 -32.59
C SER A 433 15.22 27.62 -33.11
N SER A 434 15.79 26.40 -33.00
CA SER A 434 17.14 26.09 -33.46
C SER A 434 17.26 26.11 -34.99
N ASP A 435 18.47 26.38 -35.45
CA ASP A 435 18.91 26.20 -36.83
C ASP A 435 19.97 25.08 -36.92
N GLU A 436 20.45 24.77 -38.13
CA GLU A 436 21.45 23.72 -38.34
C GLU A 436 22.77 23.95 -37.59
N LYS A 437 23.06 25.18 -37.16
CA LYS A 437 24.29 25.52 -36.46
C LYS A 437 24.16 25.39 -34.95
N SER A 438 22.96 25.63 -34.42
CA SER A 438 22.68 25.65 -32.96
C SER A 438 22.13 24.31 -32.44
N ILE A 439 21.66 23.40 -33.29
CA ILE A 439 21.04 22.14 -32.89
C ILE A 439 21.99 21.22 -32.10
N ASP A 440 23.28 21.20 -32.48
CA ASP A 440 24.28 20.38 -31.80
C ASP A 440 24.62 20.93 -30.43
N GLU A 441 24.64 22.27 -30.25
CA GLU A 441 24.83 22.91 -28.94
C GLU A 441 23.65 22.64 -28.02
N ILE A 442 22.43 22.67 -28.57
CA ILE A 442 21.20 22.33 -27.79
C ILE A 442 21.21 20.85 -27.40
N LYS A 443 21.65 19.96 -28.32
CA LYS A 443 21.83 18.54 -28.00
C LYS A 443 22.77 18.34 -26.80
N GLU A 444 23.95 18.98 -26.80
CA GLU A 444 24.90 18.89 -25.70
C GLU A 444 24.30 19.42 -24.37
N LYS A 445 23.53 20.50 -24.45
CA LYS A 445 22.80 21.05 -23.30
C LYS A 445 21.76 20.05 -22.75
N ILE A 446 21.02 19.37 -23.62
CA ILE A 446 20.05 18.33 -23.23
C ILE A 446 20.78 17.13 -22.63
N PHE A 447 21.87 16.69 -23.25
CA PHE A 447 22.64 15.52 -22.79
C PHE A 447 23.44 15.77 -21.50
N SER A 448 23.78 17.02 -21.22
CA SER A 448 24.40 17.42 -19.96
C SER A 448 23.39 17.70 -18.84
N ASP A 449 22.10 17.79 -19.16
CA ASP A 449 21.05 18.02 -18.19
C ASP A 449 20.74 16.74 -17.43
N ASP A 450 21.19 16.65 -16.20
CA ASP A 450 21.00 15.50 -15.30
C ASP A 450 19.51 15.10 -15.10
N ARG A 451 18.57 15.95 -15.50
CA ARG A 451 17.12 15.73 -15.34
C ARG A 451 16.52 14.96 -16.50
N ILE A 452 17.15 15.01 -17.69
CA ILE A 452 16.58 14.46 -18.93
C ILE A 452 17.12 13.05 -19.22
N VAL A 453 18.31 12.71 -18.78
CA VAL A 453 19.03 11.49 -19.18
C VAL A 453 19.50 10.62 -18.01
N PRO A 454 18.76 10.51 -16.90
CA PRO A 454 19.26 9.80 -15.72
C PRO A 454 19.38 8.27 -15.89
N TYR A 455 18.75 7.68 -16.92
CA TYR A 455 18.73 6.23 -17.15
C TYR A 455 19.53 5.78 -18.39
N ILE A 456 19.96 6.72 -19.22
CA ILE A 456 20.85 6.40 -20.34
C ILE A 456 22.29 6.61 -19.89
N THR A 457 23.12 5.57 -19.96
CA THR A 457 24.52 5.69 -19.60
C THR A 457 25.24 6.61 -20.59
N LYS A 458 26.29 7.33 -20.10
CA LYS A 458 27.15 8.14 -20.98
C LYS A 458 27.73 7.36 -22.17
N GLN A 459 27.84 6.03 -22.04
CA GLN A 459 28.29 5.14 -23.13
C GLN A 459 27.21 4.87 -24.17
N GLU A 460 25.97 4.74 -23.77
CA GLU A 460 24.82 4.60 -24.68
C GLU A 460 24.57 5.90 -25.44
N LEU A 461 24.68 7.05 -24.76
CA LEU A 461 24.62 8.36 -25.39
C LEU A 461 25.70 8.53 -26.48
N LYS A 462 26.93 8.08 -26.25
CA LYS A 462 28.01 8.13 -27.24
C LYS A 462 27.76 7.23 -28.47
N LYS A 463 26.96 6.16 -28.33
CA LYS A 463 26.53 5.35 -29.47
C LYS A 463 25.46 6.07 -30.31
N VAL A 464 24.48 6.69 -29.64
CA VAL A 464 23.44 7.49 -30.30
C VAL A 464 24.02 8.72 -31.00
N ASP A 465 25.14 9.23 -30.53
CA ASP A 465 25.83 10.38 -31.11
C ASP A 465 26.21 10.20 -32.57
N LYS A 466 26.72 9.01 -32.95
CA LYS A 466 27.05 8.72 -34.37
C LYS A 466 25.82 8.72 -35.24
N ASP A 467 24.76 8.08 -34.83
CA ASP A 467 23.52 7.96 -35.59
C ASP A 467 22.81 9.32 -35.70
N PHE A 468 22.92 10.18 -34.67
CA PHE A 468 22.34 11.53 -34.68
C PHE A 468 22.97 12.45 -35.74
N PHE A 469 24.28 12.39 -35.95
CA PHE A 469 24.95 13.23 -36.94
C PHE A 469 24.50 12.94 -38.37
N ASP A 470 24.11 11.71 -38.66
CA ASP A 470 23.68 11.27 -40.00
C ASP A 470 22.20 11.61 -40.29
N LEU A 471 21.44 12.08 -39.29
CA LEU A 471 20.04 12.47 -39.47
C LEU A 471 19.90 13.82 -40.18
N LYS A 472 18.80 13.98 -40.91
CA LYS A 472 18.38 15.29 -41.46
C LYS A 472 17.97 16.23 -40.31
N PHE A 473 18.09 17.53 -40.56
CA PHE A 473 17.82 18.56 -39.52
C PHE A 473 16.46 18.41 -38.83
N GLU A 474 15.39 18.18 -39.60
CA GLU A 474 14.05 17.97 -39.00
C GLU A 474 13.96 16.66 -38.19
N GLU A 475 14.69 15.62 -38.59
CA GLU A 475 14.76 14.36 -37.85
C GLU A 475 15.56 14.54 -36.54
N LYS A 476 16.62 15.37 -36.55
CA LYS A 476 17.37 15.76 -35.35
C LYS A 476 16.48 16.50 -34.38
N LYS A 477 15.71 17.50 -34.84
CA LYS A 477 14.73 18.20 -34.00
C LYS A 477 13.71 17.24 -33.39
N LYS A 478 13.11 16.40 -34.21
CA LYS A 478 12.12 15.43 -33.79
C LYS A 478 12.70 14.48 -32.72
N GLY A 479 13.89 13.94 -32.92
CA GLY A 479 14.56 13.05 -31.98
C GLY A 479 14.86 13.71 -30.64
N LEU A 480 15.27 14.98 -30.63
CA LEU A 480 15.49 15.74 -29.39
C LEU A 480 14.19 16.09 -28.67
N ILE A 481 13.13 16.45 -29.40
CA ILE A 481 11.81 16.68 -28.85
C ILE A 481 11.27 15.39 -28.24
N ASP A 482 11.35 14.27 -28.96
CA ASP A 482 10.93 12.95 -28.47
C ASP A 482 11.68 12.56 -27.17
N LEU A 483 12.96 12.91 -27.07
CA LEU A 483 13.76 12.66 -25.88
C LEU A 483 13.29 13.50 -24.68
N VAL A 484 12.96 14.77 -24.91
CA VAL A 484 12.43 15.68 -23.88
C VAL A 484 10.99 15.30 -23.51
N ASP A 485 10.17 14.91 -24.50
CA ASP A 485 8.73 14.65 -24.32
C ASP A 485 8.38 13.26 -23.84
N LYS A 486 9.25 12.25 -23.97
CA LYS A 486 9.02 10.92 -23.36
C LYS A 486 8.66 11.01 -21.86
N ASN A 487 8.83 12.17 -21.28
CA ASN A 487 8.59 12.46 -19.89
C ASN A 487 7.30 13.26 -19.61
N LYS A 488 6.61 13.80 -20.64
CA LYS A 488 5.50 14.75 -20.44
C LYS A 488 4.08 14.19 -20.60
N LEU A 489 3.90 13.00 -21.13
CA LEU A 489 2.57 12.47 -21.49
C LEU A 489 1.75 12.06 -20.25
N TYR A 490 0.95 12.97 -19.72
CA TYR A 490 -0.01 12.69 -18.64
C TYR A 490 -1.45 13.13 -18.96
N VAL A 491 -1.68 13.84 -20.05
CA VAL A 491 -3.02 14.25 -20.52
C VAL A 491 -3.46 13.39 -21.69
N ASN A 492 -4.71 12.91 -21.68
CA ASN A 492 -5.26 12.15 -22.81
C ASN A 492 -5.31 12.99 -24.08
N TYR A 493 -4.97 12.40 -25.20
CA TYR A 493 -5.13 13.05 -26.49
C TYR A 493 -6.59 13.45 -26.77
N SER A 494 -7.56 12.68 -26.26
CA SER A 494 -8.99 13.04 -26.32
C SER A 494 -9.32 14.34 -25.57
N ASP A 495 -8.53 14.66 -24.55
CA ASP A 495 -8.75 15.82 -23.66
C ASP A 495 -7.86 17.01 -24.00
N ILE A 496 -7.04 16.88 -25.05
CA ILE A 496 -6.07 17.91 -25.48
C ILE A 496 -6.72 19.25 -25.81
N ASN A 497 -8.01 19.26 -26.12
CA ASN A 497 -8.81 20.46 -26.40
C ASN A 497 -9.69 20.89 -25.24
N ASN A 498 -9.62 20.22 -24.10
CA ASN A 498 -10.39 20.61 -22.92
C ASN A 498 -9.74 21.83 -22.26
N GLU A 499 -10.54 22.89 -22.08
CA GLU A 499 -10.10 24.16 -21.50
C GLU A 499 -9.76 24.05 -20.00
N GLU A 500 -10.11 22.96 -19.34
CA GLU A 500 -9.73 22.69 -17.94
C GLU A 500 -8.25 22.33 -17.80
N TYR A 501 -7.58 21.95 -18.89
CA TYR A 501 -6.14 21.73 -18.94
C TYR A 501 -5.51 22.91 -19.67
N ASP A 502 -4.63 23.63 -19.01
CA ASP A 502 -3.88 24.74 -19.62
C ASP A 502 -2.78 24.19 -20.57
N ILE A 503 -3.25 23.58 -21.67
CA ILE A 503 -2.38 22.98 -22.68
C ILE A 503 -2.14 24.05 -23.77
N SER A 504 -0.90 24.43 -23.94
CA SER A 504 -0.51 25.41 -24.94
C SER A 504 -0.87 24.98 -26.37
N LYS A 505 -0.99 25.93 -27.28
CA LYS A 505 -1.25 25.61 -28.70
C LYS A 505 -0.14 24.77 -29.32
N GLU A 506 1.08 24.97 -28.89
CA GLU A 506 2.27 24.24 -29.30
C GLU A 506 2.21 22.77 -28.85
N GLU A 507 1.81 22.53 -27.60
CA GLU A 507 1.60 21.17 -27.07
C GLU A 507 0.46 20.46 -27.79
N LYS A 508 -0.62 21.16 -28.13
CA LYS A 508 -1.72 20.59 -28.93
C LYS A 508 -1.24 20.19 -30.33
N GLN A 509 -0.51 21.07 -31.01
CA GLN A 509 0.02 20.78 -32.35
C GLN A 509 1.02 19.63 -32.33
N PHE A 510 1.85 19.54 -31.31
CA PHE A 510 2.79 18.45 -31.13
C PHE A 510 2.07 17.10 -30.94
N ASN A 511 1.13 17.03 -30.02
CA ASN A 511 0.33 15.82 -29.82
C ASN A 511 -0.48 15.44 -31.08
N ASP A 512 -1.03 16.41 -31.80
CA ASP A 512 -1.71 16.20 -33.08
C ASP A 512 -0.77 15.57 -34.12
N SER A 513 0.50 15.98 -34.19
CA SER A 513 1.47 15.40 -35.11
C SER A 513 1.80 13.94 -34.79
N PHE A 514 1.77 13.56 -33.51
CA PHE A 514 2.10 12.22 -33.05
C PHE A 514 0.97 11.21 -33.32
N TYR A 515 -0.28 11.66 -33.27
CA TYR A 515 -1.45 10.78 -33.40
C TYR A 515 -2.11 10.81 -34.78
N LYS A 516 -1.73 11.74 -35.66
CA LYS A 516 -2.26 11.82 -37.03
C LYS A 516 -1.76 10.71 -37.96
N ASP A 517 -0.64 10.05 -37.62
CA ASP A 517 -0.07 8.96 -38.43
C ASP A 517 -0.56 7.56 -38.02
N VAL A 518 -1.53 7.48 -37.08
CA VAL A 518 -2.17 6.23 -36.63
C VAL A 518 -3.62 6.22 -37.12
N LYS A 519 -3.82 6.18 -38.42
CA LYS A 519 -5.10 5.79 -39.03
C LYS A 519 -4.90 4.60 -39.96
#